data_4cc3d63ffeadca53d0b51752a5776ddb
#
_entry.id   4cc3d63ffeadca53d0b51752a5776ddb
#
_cell.length_a   1.000
_cell.length_b   1.000
_cell.length_c   1.000
_cell.angle_alpha   90.00
_cell.angle_beta   90.00
_cell.angle_gamma   90.00
#
_symmetry.space_group_name_H-M   'P 1'
#
loop_
_entity.id
_entity.type
_entity.pdbx_description
1 polymer ?
#
loop_
_entity_poly.entity_id
_entity_poly.type
_entity_poly.pdbx_seq_one_letter_code
_entity_poly.pdbx_strand_id
1 'polypeptide(L)'
;MFKTLQNTPPRAAHESENKHSRGSRRRPTVERVAEADLPTEFGKFRILGYRSIASGEEFIVLAHGCFRAERPTLARIHSQCLTGDVFGSTKCDCGQQLRAAMQLIAKENRGVIVYQQQEGRGIGIINKIRAYAL
;
A
#
# COMPACT_ATOMS: atom_id res chain seq x y z
N MET A 1 -6.21 -48.38 -26.51
CA MET A 1 -5.85 -48.34 -27.94
C MET A 1 -5.22 -46.96 -28.18
N PHE A 2 -3.90 -46.90 -28.16
CA PHE A 2 -3.13 -45.65 -28.28
C PHE A 2 -2.78 -45.42 -29.74
N LYS A 3 -3.06 -44.24 -30.31
CA LYS A 3 -2.54 -43.83 -31.62
C LYS A 3 -1.40 -42.84 -31.44
N THR A 4 -0.22 -43.28 -31.84
CA THR A 4 1.00 -42.51 -31.98
C THR A 4 0.85 -41.50 -33.14
N LEU A 5 1.13 -40.23 -32.92
CA LEU A 5 1.26 -39.23 -33.99
C LEU A 5 2.71 -38.82 -34.08
N GLN A 6 3.24 -38.96 -35.32
CA GLN A 6 4.62 -38.78 -35.71
C GLN A 6 5.01 -37.30 -35.77
N ASN A 7 6.23 -37.02 -35.33
CA ASN A 7 6.94 -35.74 -35.48
C ASN A 7 7.23 -35.38 -36.92
N THR A 8 6.87 -34.16 -37.32
CA THR A 8 7.42 -33.48 -38.49
C THR A 8 7.97 -32.13 -38.07
N PRO A 9 9.21 -31.76 -38.34
CA PRO A 9 9.76 -30.46 -37.94
C PRO A 9 9.27 -29.36 -38.89
N PRO A 10 8.87 -28.20 -38.38
CA PRO A 10 8.59 -27.06 -39.27
C PRO A 10 9.84 -26.28 -39.61
N ARG A 11 9.83 -25.84 -40.83
CA ARG A 11 10.73 -25.00 -41.59
C ARG A 11 11.13 -23.71 -40.83
N ALA A 12 12.38 -23.33 -41.04
CA ALA A 12 12.90 -22.00 -40.72
C ALA A 12 12.05 -20.89 -41.35
N ALA A 13 11.63 -19.95 -40.56
CA ALA A 13 11.02 -18.70 -41.01
C ALA A 13 11.63 -17.54 -40.23
N HIS A 14 12.28 -16.69 -41.00
CA HIS A 14 12.54 -15.26 -40.82
C HIS A 14 12.68 -14.69 -39.41
N GLU A 15 13.90 -14.30 -39.09
CA GLU A 15 14.23 -13.29 -38.12
C GLU A 15 13.48 -11.99 -38.43
N SER A 16 12.44 -11.70 -37.67
CA SER A 16 11.91 -10.36 -37.55
C SER A 16 12.51 -9.77 -36.26
N GLU A 17 13.38 -8.79 -36.43
CA GLU A 17 13.92 -7.96 -35.36
C GLU A 17 12.78 -7.38 -34.54
N ASN A 18 12.48 -8.00 -33.41
CA ASN A 18 11.59 -7.46 -32.41
C ASN A 18 12.35 -6.40 -31.62
N LYS A 19 12.31 -5.16 -32.13
CA LYS A 19 12.71 -3.98 -31.34
C LYS A 19 11.88 -3.93 -30.09
N HIS A 20 12.42 -4.49 -29.01
CA HIS A 20 11.89 -4.29 -27.67
C HIS A 20 11.87 -2.78 -27.41
N SER A 21 10.71 -2.20 -27.49
CA SER A 21 10.47 -0.85 -26.98
C SER A 21 10.88 -0.86 -25.51
N ARG A 22 12.00 -0.23 -25.20
CA ARG A 22 12.42 0.08 -23.83
C ARG A 22 11.30 0.90 -23.23
N GLY A 23 10.41 0.26 -22.48
CA GLY A 23 9.38 0.94 -21.72
C GLY A 23 10.06 2.03 -20.89
N SER A 24 9.66 3.27 -21.12
CA SER A 24 10.09 4.42 -20.36
C SER A 24 9.85 4.10 -18.88
N ARG A 25 10.91 3.85 -18.11
CA ARG A 25 10.82 3.71 -16.67
C ARG A 25 10.33 5.07 -16.16
N ARG A 26 9.06 5.16 -15.81
CA ARG A 26 8.52 6.34 -15.17
C ARG A 26 9.38 6.63 -13.95
N ARG A 27 9.89 7.86 -13.84
CA ARG A 27 10.64 8.28 -12.65
C ARG A 27 9.73 8.11 -11.44
N PRO A 28 10.24 7.58 -10.32
CA PRO A 28 9.43 7.47 -9.11
C PRO A 28 8.93 8.86 -8.71
N THR A 29 7.69 8.94 -8.27
CA THR A 29 7.08 10.19 -7.79
C THR A 29 7.22 10.37 -6.29
N VAL A 30 7.62 9.30 -5.60
CA VAL A 30 7.88 9.27 -4.15
C VAL A 30 9.21 8.59 -3.88
N GLU A 31 9.88 9.01 -2.81
CA GLU A 31 11.10 8.39 -2.29
C GLU A 31 10.86 7.84 -0.89
N ARG A 32 11.50 6.70 -0.57
CA ARG A 32 11.55 6.20 0.81
C ARG A 32 12.70 6.90 1.54
N VAL A 33 12.34 7.61 2.61
CA VAL A 33 13.30 8.44 3.38
C VAL A 33 13.80 7.73 4.62
N ALA A 34 12.93 6.96 5.29
CA ALA A 34 13.25 6.31 6.55
C ALA A 34 12.50 4.99 6.72
N GLU A 35 13.02 4.10 7.56
CA GLU A 35 12.40 2.85 7.94
C GLU A 35 12.84 2.45 9.36
N ALA A 36 11.91 1.89 10.15
CA ALA A 36 12.20 1.32 11.45
C ALA A 36 11.26 0.14 11.76
N ASP A 37 11.66 -0.72 12.68
CA ASP A 37 10.78 -1.71 13.26
C ASP A 37 9.77 -1.04 14.20
N LEU A 38 8.53 -1.49 14.13
CA LEU A 38 7.43 -1.00 14.96
C LEU A 38 6.70 -2.19 15.60
N PRO A 39 7.10 -2.61 16.80
CA PRO A 39 6.33 -3.57 17.58
C PRO A 39 4.97 -2.96 17.96
N THR A 40 3.89 -3.71 17.74
CA THR A 40 2.53 -3.29 18.09
C THR A 40 1.81 -4.40 18.82
N GLU A 41 0.67 -4.10 19.44
CA GLU A 41 -0.22 -5.10 20.03
C GLU A 41 -0.75 -6.14 19.03
N PHE A 42 -0.71 -5.83 17.72
CA PHE A 42 -1.12 -6.72 16.64
C PHE A 42 0.02 -7.52 16.01
N GLY A 43 1.27 -7.28 16.44
CA GLY A 43 2.46 -7.92 15.92
C GLY A 43 3.55 -6.93 15.51
N LYS A 44 4.59 -7.46 14.87
CA LYS A 44 5.73 -6.66 14.42
C LYS A 44 5.45 -6.09 13.04
N PHE A 45 5.27 -4.79 12.98
CA PHE A 45 5.22 -4.03 11.74
C PHE A 45 6.57 -3.37 11.48
N ARG A 46 6.77 -2.88 10.27
CA ARG A 46 7.78 -1.88 9.93
C ARG A 46 7.06 -0.59 9.61
N ILE A 47 7.59 0.51 10.10
CA ILE A 47 7.11 1.86 9.76
C ILE A 47 8.07 2.45 8.74
N LEU A 48 7.54 2.92 7.61
CA LEU A 48 8.31 3.50 6.53
C LEU A 48 7.82 4.94 6.29
N GLY A 49 8.76 5.86 6.20
CA GLY A 49 8.51 7.25 5.81
C GLY A 49 8.79 7.42 4.32
N TYR A 50 7.81 7.96 3.61
CA TYR A 50 7.92 8.34 2.21
C TYR A 50 7.70 9.84 2.06
N ARG A 51 8.34 10.42 1.03
CA ARG A 51 8.17 11.82 0.66
C ARG A 51 7.84 11.92 -0.83
N SER A 52 6.86 12.74 -1.18
CA SER A 52 6.61 13.12 -2.57
C SER A 52 7.75 13.98 -3.10
N ILE A 53 8.31 13.59 -4.23
CA ILE A 53 9.40 14.35 -4.87
C ILE A 53 8.89 15.69 -5.41
N ALA A 54 7.63 15.74 -5.84
CA ALA A 54 7.04 16.93 -6.43
C ALA A 54 6.53 17.93 -5.40
N SER A 55 5.85 17.48 -4.33
CA SER A 55 5.18 18.35 -3.35
C SER A 55 5.90 18.45 -2.01
N GLY A 56 6.83 17.53 -1.71
CA GLY A 56 7.44 17.41 -0.39
C GLY A 56 6.50 16.80 0.67
N GLU A 57 5.29 16.43 0.31
CA GLU A 57 4.32 15.80 1.22
C GLU A 57 4.86 14.47 1.77
N GLU A 58 4.65 14.23 3.06
CA GLU A 58 5.12 13.03 3.73
C GLU A 58 3.98 12.03 3.94
N PHE A 59 4.31 10.75 3.79
CA PHE A 59 3.39 9.64 3.95
C PHE A 59 4.01 8.60 4.88
N ILE A 60 3.20 8.02 5.72
CA ILE A 60 3.60 6.91 6.57
C ILE A 60 3.02 5.61 6.01
N VAL A 61 3.84 4.58 5.94
CA VAL A 61 3.39 3.24 5.57
C VAL A 61 3.71 2.27 6.70
N LEU A 62 2.70 1.57 7.19
CA LEU A 62 2.87 0.40 8.03
C LEU A 62 2.91 -0.84 7.14
N ALA A 63 3.96 -1.62 7.24
CA ALA A 63 4.15 -2.82 6.43
C ALA A 63 4.35 -4.04 7.33
N HIS A 64 3.71 -5.16 7.00
CA HIS A 64 3.86 -6.43 7.69
C HIS A 64 4.16 -7.54 6.71
N GLY A 65 5.14 -8.39 7.04
CA GLY A 65 5.53 -9.55 6.23
C GLY A 65 6.40 -9.22 5.02
N CYS A 66 6.57 -10.23 4.16
CA CYS A 66 7.39 -10.13 2.96
C CYS A 66 6.52 -9.93 1.72
N PHE A 67 6.94 -9.02 0.85
CA PHE A 67 6.23 -8.71 -0.39
C PHE A 67 6.87 -9.42 -1.57
N ARG A 68 6.04 -10.07 -2.39
CA ARG A 68 6.44 -10.72 -3.64
C ARG A 68 5.49 -10.27 -4.74
N ALA A 69 6.04 -9.95 -5.92
CA ALA A 69 5.27 -9.43 -7.04
C ALA A 69 4.15 -10.38 -7.50
N GLU A 70 4.35 -11.69 -7.33
CA GLU A 70 3.44 -12.73 -7.82
C GLU A 70 2.22 -12.97 -6.92
N ARG A 71 2.18 -12.32 -5.74
CA ARG A 71 1.09 -12.53 -4.78
C ARG A 71 0.38 -11.23 -4.45
N PRO A 72 -0.97 -11.22 -4.50
CA PRO A 72 -1.76 -10.08 -4.04
C PRO A 72 -1.40 -9.71 -2.60
N THR A 73 -1.38 -8.42 -2.31
CA THR A 73 -1.06 -7.88 -0.98
C THR A 73 -2.25 -7.07 -0.50
N LEU A 74 -2.70 -7.33 0.72
CA LEU A 74 -3.71 -6.49 1.36
C LEU A 74 -3.16 -5.07 1.49
N ALA A 75 -3.92 -4.10 1.04
CA ALA A 75 -3.57 -2.69 1.13
C ALA A 75 -4.77 -1.87 1.61
N ARG A 76 -4.52 -0.95 2.53
CA ARG A 76 -5.50 0.03 2.99
C ARG A 76 -4.89 1.43 2.93
N ILE A 77 -5.66 2.37 2.42
CA ILE A 77 -5.38 3.80 2.59
C ILE A 77 -6.23 4.28 3.77
N HIS A 78 -5.58 4.91 4.75
CA HIS A 78 -6.21 5.45 5.94
C HIS A 78 -5.86 6.93 6.08
N SER A 79 -6.86 7.80 6.02
CA SER A 79 -6.66 9.22 6.32
C SER A 79 -6.67 9.45 7.81
N GLN A 80 -5.71 10.22 8.30
CA GLN A 80 -5.60 10.58 9.72
C GLN A 80 -6.92 11.09 10.28
N CYS A 81 -7.26 10.59 11.45
CA CYS A 81 -8.39 11.03 12.24
C CYS A 81 -7.99 11.09 13.70
N LEU A 82 -7.46 12.22 14.16
CA LEU A 82 -6.96 12.38 15.51
C LEU A 82 -7.99 11.95 16.57
N THR A 83 -9.25 12.33 16.36
CA THR A 83 -10.32 12.03 17.31
C THR A 83 -10.67 10.54 17.37
N GLY A 84 -10.66 9.84 16.24
CA GLY A 84 -10.96 8.41 16.19
C GLY A 84 -9.73 7.55 16.47
N ASP A 85 -8.59 7.86 15.85
CA ASP A 85 -7.39 7.02 15.92
C ASP A 85 -6.71 7.10 17.30
N VAL A 86 -6.72 8.28 17.94
CA VAL A 86 -6.01 8.54 19.20
C VAL A 86 -6.96 8.62 20.39
N PHE A 87 -8.03 9.41 20.28
CA PHE A 87 -8.92 9.69 21.41
C PHE A 87 -10.11 8.73 21.53
N GLY A 88 -10.29 7.80 20.59
CA GLY A 88 -11.37 6.81 20.62
C GLY A 88 -12.76 7.44 20.53
N SER A 89 -12.91 8.55 19.80
CA SER A 89 -14.19 9.23 19.62
C SER A 89 -15.24 8.30 19.03
N THR A 90 -16.45 8.32 19.58
CA THR A 90 -17.62 7.59 19.06
C THR A 90 -18.36 8.35 17.95
N LYS A 91 -17.91 9.55 17.60
CA LYS A 91 -18.46 10.32 16.46
C LYS A 91 -18.02 9.77 15.09
N CYS A 92 -17.07 8.84 15.06
CA CYS A 92 -16.62 8.12 13.86
C CYS A 92 -16.11 6.73 14.23
N ASP A 93 -15.91 5.89 13.23
CA ASP A 93 -15.35 4.53 13.36
C ASP A 93 -13.89 4.42 12.89
N CYS A 94 -13.20 5.55 12.64
CA CYS A 94 -11.86 5.59 12.05
C CYS A 94 -10.85 4.75 12.83
N GLY A 95 -10.79 4.92 14.15
CA GLY A 95 -9.89 4.14 15.00
C GLY A 95 -10.20 2.65 14.96
N GLN A 96 -11.48 2.26 14.96
CA GLN A 96 -11.89 0.86 14.83
C GLN A 96 -11.47 0.29 13.47
N GLN A 97 -11.63 1.05 12.40
CA GLN A 97 -11.21 0.64 11.05
C GLN A 97 -9.69 0.46 10.96
N LEU A 98 -8.91 1.35 11.57
CA LEU A 98 -7.45 1.23 11.61
C LEU A 98 -7.02 -0.05 12.35
N ARG A 99 -7.56 -0.27 13.54
CA ARG A 99 -7.28 -1.47 14.35
C ARG A 99 -7.68 -2.75 13.63
N ALA A 100 -8.85 -2.80 13.01
CA ALA A 100 -9.32 -3.95 12.23
C ALA A 100 -8.40 -4.24 11.03
N ALA A 101 -7.93 -3.21 10.34
CA ALA A 101 -6.97 -3.37 9.25
C ALA A 101 -5.63 -3.95 9.74
N MET A 102 -5.11 -3.46 10.85
CA MET A 102 -3.86 -3.99 11.45
C MET A 102 -4.03 -5.45 11.87
N GLN A 103 -5.14 -5.81 12.51
CA GLN A 103 -5.45 -7.19 12.90
C GLN A 103 -5.54 -8.12 11.69
N LEU A 104 -6.24 -7.70 10.64
CA LEU A 104 -6.40 -8.51 9.43
C LEU A 104 -5.06 -8.72 8.73
N ILE A 105 -4.24 -7.68 8.60
CA ILE A 105 -2.92 -7.76 7.99
C ILE A 105 -1.99 -8.66 8.79
N ALA A 106 -2.02 -8.58 10.12
CA ALA A 106 -1.23 -9.45 10.99
C ALA A 106 -1.67 -10.93 10.83
N LYS A 107 -2.97 -11.20 10.77
CA LYS A 107 -3.51 -12.55 10.53
C LYS A 107 -3.10 -13.12 9.17
N GLU A 108 -3.13 -12.30 8.12
CA GLU A 108 -2.70 -12.69 6.78
C GLU A 108 -1.18 -12.77 6.63
N ASN A 109 -0.41 -12.35 7.64
CA ASN A 109 1.04 -12.26 7.64
C ASN A 109 1.62 -11.43 6.48
N ARG A 110 0.82 -10.60 5.83
CA ARG A 110 1.25 -9.73 4.73
C ARG A 110 0.23 -8.64 4.45
N GLY A 111 0.69 -7.40 4.44
CA GLY A 111 -0.13 -6.26 4.05
C GLY A 111 0.52 -4.92 4.34
N VAL A 112 -0.11 -3.88 3.85
CA VAL A 112 0.33 -2.49 4.03
C VAL A 112 -0.84 -1.60 4.40
N ILE A 113 -0.56 -0.60 5.24
CA ILE A 113 -1.46 0.54 5.47
C ILE A 113 -0.71 1.80 5.06
N VAL A 114 -1.25 2.56 4.13
CA VAL A 114 -0.78 3.90 3.79
C VAL A 114 -1.55 4.88 4.66
N TYR A 115 -0.86 5.49 5.63
CA TYR A 115 -1.44 6.45 6.55
C TYR A 115 -1.15 7.87 6.06
N GLN A 116 -2.20 8.57 5.64
CA GLN A 116 -2.12 9.91 5.09
C GLN A 116 -2.39 10.94 6.18
N GLN A 117 -1.49 11.89 6.35
CA GLN A 117 -1.64 12.99 7.31
C GLN A 117 -2.58 14.08 6.79
N GLN A 118 -3.81 13.70 6.49
CA GLN A 118 -4.85 14.56 5.91
C GLN A 118 -6.06 14.63 6.86
N GLU A 119 -5.89 15.28 8.01
CA GLU A 119 -6.95 15.41 9.00
C GLU A 119 -8.23 16.02 8.38
N GLY A 120 -9.38 15.37 8.69
CA GLY A 120 -10.67 15.79 8.16
C GLY A 120 -10.75 15.75 6.62
N ARG A 121 -10.01 14.84 5.97
CA ARG A 121 -9.88 14.77 4.50
C ARG A 121 -9.29 16.04 3.90
N GLY A 122 -8.34 16.66 4.61
CA GLY A 122 -7.62 17.84 4.16
C GLY A 122 -8.17 19.19 4.65
N ILE A 123 -9.33 19.23 5.34
CA ILE A 123 -9.86 20.49 5.91
C ILE A 123 -9.17 20.91 7.21
N GLY A 124 -8.39 19.99 7.82
CA GLY A 124 -7.68 20.19 9.06
C GLY A 124 -8.52 20.01 10.32
N ILE A 125 -7.83 19.86 11.46
CA ILE A 125 -8.47 19.53 12.74
C ILE A 125 -9.40 20.66 13.23
N ILE A 126 -9.05 21.92 13.04
CA ILE A 126 -9.86 23.03 13.51
C ILE A 126 -11.23 23.07 12.83
N ASN A 127 -11.26 22.92 11.50
CA ASN A 127 -12.53 22.92 10.77
C ASN A 127 -13.36 21.67 11.10
N LYS A 128 -12.71 20.54 11.34
CA LYS A 128 -13.39 19.34 11.81
C LYS A 128 -14.04 19.57 13.19
N ILE A 129 -13.36 20.23 14.13
CA ILE A 129 -13.93 20.57 15.45
C ILE A 129 -15.14 21.50 15.27
N ARG A 130 -15.05 22.51 14.38
CA ARG A 130 -16.20 23.38 14.08
C ARG A 130 -17.39 22.57 13.56
N ALA A 131 -17.16 21.62 12.65
CA ALA A 131 -18.21 20.74 12.13
C ALA A 131 -18.81 19.83 13.23
N TYR A 132 -18.04 19.46 14.24
CA TYR A 132 -18.55 18.68 15.37
C TYR A 132 -19.43 19.48 16.34
N ALA A 133 -19.35 20.81 16.29
CA ALA A 133 -20.12 21.72 17.13
C ALA A 133 -21.51 22.04 16.55
N LEU A 134 -21.76 21.68 15.28
CA LEU A 134 -23.06 21.83 14.63
C LEU A 134 -24.03 20.71 15.02
#